data_cb9e0ca721ec128b3c9f85d94557b75a
#
_entry.id   cb9e0ca721ec128b3c9f85d94557b75a
#
_cell.length_a   1.000
_cell.length_b   1.000
_cell.length_c   1.000
_cell.angle_alpha   90.00
_cell.angle_beta   90.00
_cell.angle_gamma   90.00
#
_symmetry.space_group_name_H-M   'P 1'
#
loop_
_entity.id
_entity.type
_entity.pdbx_description
1 polymer ?
#
loop_
_entity_poly.entity_id
_entity_poly.type
_entity_poly.pdbx_seq_one_letter_code
_entity_poly.pdbx_strand_id
1 'polypeptide(L)'
;MKKWLKWALMGAILWRMLGPRLQPDFKPPQQHPLRVPGRTVFVGDEEYLVRELGPDNGTPILLIHGLAGSSLTEWYQVAPRLAADRRVIMVDHRGHGLSARGDLRFEVADDADDLVGVLDAIGVSQVDVVGYSMGGVIAQALAQRNPGRVRKLVLIATFATHSRGYKLLRWIGVVVARAGERLTGYGSPEVRSGYLIARGAVRPEHSRWMWRETLRNDVESGSQATFALLRFDSRDWVGKLDVDTMVVIPTSDFLVPTKWQYELAAAIPAAKVVEVQDAGHELVWTHADRVADELRAFL
;
A
#
# COMPACT_ATOMS: atom_id res chain seq x y z
N MET A 1 27.84 -26.29 22.98
CA MET A 1 28.24 -25.30 21.95
C MET A 1 29.60 -24.74 22.34
N LYS A 2 30.63 -24.88 21.50
CA LYS A 2 32.00 -24.44 21.78
C LYS A 2 32.04 -22.94 22.08
N LYS A 3 32.82 -22.47 23.05
CA LYS A 3 32.89 -21.05 23.48
C LYS A 3 33.14 -20.11 22.33
N TRP A 4 33.99 -20.47 21.36
CA TRP A 4 34.27 -19.64 20.17
C TRP A 4 33.05 -19.43 19.28
N LEU A 5 32.10 -20.37 19.18
CA LEU A 5 30.89 -20.26 18.39
C LEU A 5 29.92 -19.22 18.98
N LYS A 6 29.88 -19.10 20.33
CA LYS A 6 29.12 -18.03 21.02
C LYS A 6 29.71 -16.66 20.74
N TRP A 7 31.04 -16.55 20.75
CA TRP A 7 31.71 -15.29 20.45
C TRP A 7 31.58 -14.90 18.97
N ALA A 8 31.70 -15.87 18.05
CA ALA A 8 31.45 -15.63 16.62
C ALA A 8 30.00 -15.20 16.35
N LEU A 9 29.02 -15.85 16.98
CA LEU A 9 27.61 -15.48 16.87
C LEU A 9 27.35 -14.09 17.45
N MET A 10 27.94 -13.78 18.60
CA MET A 10 27.82 -12.48 19.23
C MET A 10 28.50 -11.37 18.41
N GLY A 11 29.67 -11.66 17.82
CA GLY A 11 30.37 -10.77 16.89
C GLY A 11 29.55 -10.53 15.61
N ALA A 12 28.92 -11.56 15.05
CA ALA A 12 28.06 -11.43 13.89
C ALA A 12 26.78 -10.61 14.21
N ILE A 13 26.20 -10.80 15.39
CA ILE A 13 25.05 -10.00 15.88
C ILE A 13 25.47 -8.54 16.06
N LEU A 14 26.61 -8.29 16.74
CA LEU A 14 27.15 -6.94 16.94
C LEU A 14 27.49 -6.25 15.61
N TRP A 15 28.10 -6.97 14.68
CA TRP A 15 28.38 -6.46 13.35
C TRP A 15 27.06 -6.11 12.61
N ARG A 16 26.03 -6.93 12.77
CA ARG A 16 24.73 -6.72 12.18
C ARG A 16 23.99 -5.50 12.80
N MET A 17 24.21 -5.25 14.09
CA MET A 17 23.62 -4.13 14.82
C MET A 17 24.33 -2.80 14.57
N LEU A 18 25.66 -2.81 14.42
CA LEU A 18 26.49 -1.61 14.36
C LEU A 18 27.15 -1.40 13.00
N GLY A 19 27.17 -2.41 12.15
CA GLY A 19 27.77 -2.34 10.81
C GLY A 19 26.85 -1.64 9.80
N PRO A 20 27.45 -1.18 8.67
CA PRO A 20 26.67 -0.54 7.62
C PRO A 20 25.66 -1.51 7.02
N ARG A 21 24.47 -1.03 6.65
CA ARG A 21 23.49 -1.80 5.90
C ARG A 21 24.08 -2.29 4.60
N LEU A 22 24.12 -3.62 4.41
CA LEU A 22 24.60 -4.21 3.17
C LEU A 22 23.62 -3.90 2.05
N GLN A 23 24.06 -3.13 1.07
CA GLN A 23 23.29 -2.94 -0.16
C GLN A 23 23.39 -4.20 -1.03
N PRO A 24 22.26 -4.69 -1.56
CA PRO A 24 22.31 -5.72 -2.60
C PRO A 24 23.12 -5.25 -3.81
N ASP A 25 23.83 -6.18 -4.46
CA ASP A 25 24.51 -5.90 -5.74
C ASP A 25 23.49 -5.87 -6.86
N PHE A 26 23.05 -4.67 -7.21
CA PHE A 26 22.06 -4.46 -8.27
C PHE A 26 22.74 -4.40 -9.65
N LYS A 27 22.54 -5.43 -10.44
CA LYS A 27 22.96 -5.52 -11.85
C LYS A 27 21.75 -5.93 -12.69
N PRO A 28 21.59 -5.44 -13.90
CA PRO A 28 22.25 -4.37 -14.67
C PRO A 28 22.03 -2.94 -14.12
N PRO A 29 22.46 -1.90 -14.85
CA PRO A 29 22.25 -0.51 -14.46
C PRO A 29 20.79 -0.23 -14.08
N GLN A 30 20.61 0.47 -12.97
CA GLN A 30 19.29 0.69 -12.39
C GLN A 30 18.65 1.97 -12.90
N GLN A 31 17.43 1.89 -13.34
CA GLN A 31 16.67 3.01 -13.90
C GLN A 31 15.45 3.32 -13.02
N HIS A 32 15.05 4.59 -13.01
CA HIS A 32 13.77 4.99 -12.43
C HIS A 32 12.65 4.63 -13.43
N PRO A 33 11.63 3.86 -13.01
CA PRO A 33 10.59 3.37 -13.93
C PRO A 33 9.67 4.48 -14.47
N LEU A 34 9.39 5.49 -13.64
CA LEU A 34 8.57 6.65 -14.00
C LEU A 34 9.25 7.93 -13.54
N ARG A 35 9.38 8.89 -14.46
CA ARG A 35 9.82 10.25 -14.16
C ARG A 35 8.61 11.16 -13.98
N VAL A 36 7.78 10.84 -12.99
CA VAL A 36 6.61 11.65 -12.65
C VAL A 36 6.99 12.61 -11.55
N PRO A 37 7.02 13.93 -11.83
CA PRO A 37 7.25 14.90 -10.78
C PRO A 37 6.11 14.84 -9.76
N GLY A 38 6.46 14.91 -8.48
CA GLY A 38 5.49 15.14 -7.41
C GLY A 38 5.45 16.60 -7.05
N ARG A 39 4.31 17.05 -6.54
CA ARG A 39 4.20 18.36 -5.89
C ARG A 39 3.74 18.18 -4.45
N THR A 40 4.21 19.02 -3.58
CA THR A 40 3.74 19.09 -2.20
C THR A 40 2.40 19.83 -2.15
N VAL A 41 1.46 19.26 -1.41
CA VAL A 41 0.15 19.82 -1.12
C VAL A 41 -0.01 19.88 0.38
N PHE A 42 -0.54 20.95 0.91
CA PHE A 42 -0.77 21.15 2.34
C PHE A 42 -2.22 20.82 2.71
N VAL A 43 -2.38 20.04 3.79
CA VAL A 43 -3.67 19.82 4.46
C VAL A 43 -3.49 20.25 5.91
N GLY A 44 -4.02 21.40 6.27
CA GLY A 44 -3.63 22.09 7.49
C GLY A 44 -2.14 22.42 7.45
N ASP A 45 -1.40 22.00 8.49
CA ASP A 45 0.05 22.20 8.60
C ASP A 45 0.87 21.02 8.02
N GLU A 46 0.20 19.98 7.51
CA GLU A 46 0.84 18.75 7.08
C GLU A 46 1.09 18.71 5.55
N GLU A 47 2.25 18.19 5.16
CA GLU A 47 2.68 18.10 3.76
C GLU A 47 2.37 16.73 3.15
N TYR A 48 1.71 16.70 2.01
CA TYR A 48 1.43 15.48 1.26
C TYR A 48 2.04 15.55 -0.13
N LEU A 49 2.71 14.47 -0.53
CA LEU A 49 3.22 14.36 -1.89
C LEU A 49 2.15 13.81 -2.82
N VAL A 50 1.81 14.61 -3.82
CA VAL A 50 0.84 14.27 -4.85
C VAL A 50 1.54 14.14 -6.20
N ARG A 51 1.21 13.10 -6.95
CA ARG A 51 1.63 12.90 -8.34
C ARG A 51 0.40 12.77 -9.21
N GLU A 52 0.45 13.41 -10.35
CA GLU A 52 -0.63 13.39 -11.32
C GLU A 52 -0.12 12.98 -12.69
N LEU A 53 -0.92 12.17 -13.40
CA LEU A 53 -0.65 11.74 -14.77
C LEU A 53 -1.93 11.77 -15.60
N GLY A 54 -1.75 11.87 -16.91
CA GLY A 54 -2.82 11.77 -17.89
C GLY A 54 -3.58 13.08 -18.11
N PRO A 55 -4.50 13.08 -19.07
CA PRO A 55 -5.32 14.24 -19.41
C PRO A 55 -6.38 14.48 -18.33
N ASP A 56 -6.73 15.75 -18.16
CA ASP A 56 -7.86 16.14 -17.31
C ASP A 56 -9.19 15.85 -18.06
N ASN A 57 -9.54 14.59 -18.13
CA ASN A 57 -10.69 14.07 -18.86
C ASN A 57 -11.54 13.17 -17.96
N GLY A 58 -12.81 13.50 -17.82
CA GLY A 58 -13.76 12.76 -16.98
C GLY A 58 -13.45 12.83 -15.48
N THR A 59 -14.05 11.94 -14.70
CA THR A 59 -13.81 11.86 -13.25
C THR A 59 -12.38 11.34 -12.98
N PRO A 60 -11.55 12.05 -12.21
CA PRO A 60 -10.19 11.58 -11.91
C PRO A 60 -10.17 10.25 -11.14
N ILE A 61 -9.09 9.48 -11.27
CA ILE A 61 -8.86 8.23 -10.56
C ILE A 61 -7.88 8.49 -9.42
N LEU A 62 -8.30 8.25 -8.18
CA LEU A 62 -7.42 8.27 -7.01
C LEU A 62 -6.89 6.86 -6.73
N LEU A 63 -5.58 6.68 -6.78
CA LEU A 63 -4.89 5.43 -6.47
C LEU A 63 -4.31 5.48 -5.04
N ILE A 64 -4.81 4.63 -4.18
CA ILE A 64 -4.46 4.55 -2.75
C ILE A 64 -3.56 3.33 -2.51
N HIS A 65 -2.30 3.57 -2.11
CA HIS A 65 -1.29 2.52 -1.97
C HIS A 65 -1.42 1.72 -0.66
N GLY A 66 -0.74 0.58 -0.58
CA GLY A 66 -0.74 -0.30 0.57
C GLY A 66 0.35 0.02 1.60
N LEU A 67 0.38 -0.78 2.67
CA LEU A 67 1.30 -0.66 3.79
C LEU A 67 2.77 -0.77 3.34
N ALA A 68 3.63 0.07 3.89
CA ALA A 68 5.07 0.12 3.65
C ALA A 68 5.46 0.35 2.17
N GLY A 69 4.52 0.84 1.36
CA GLY A 69 4.74 1.28 -0.01
C GLY A 69 4.81 2.79 -0.14
N SER A 70 4.73 3.26 -1.36
CA SER A 70 4.44 4.63 -1.72
C SER A 70 3.56 4.63 -2.96
N SER A 71 2.95 5.75 -3.25
CA SER A 71 2.14 5.91 -4.46
C SER A 71 2.90 5.46 -5.71
N LEU A 72 4.18 5.79 -5.78
CA LEU A 72 5.01 5.45 -6.94
C LEU A 72 5.42 3.98 -6.96
N THR A 73 5.82 3.40 -5.82
CA THR A 73 6.29 2.00 -5.78
C THR A 73 5.20 1.01 -6.12
N GLU A 74 3.97 1.32 -5.81
CA GLU A 74 2.86 0.39 -6.07
C GLU A 74 2.20 0.60 -7.41
N TRP A 75 2.12 1.83 -7.86
CA TRP A 75 1.33 2.16 -9.03
C TRP A 75 2.14 2.40 -10.33
N TYR A 76 3.50 2.33 -10.29
CA TYR A 76 4.32 2.67 -11.45
C TYR A 76 4.05 1.83 -12.71
N GLN A 77 3.45 0.66 -12.55
CA GLN A 77 3.08 -0.18 -13.70
C GLN A 77 1.62 0.03 -14.13
N VAL A 78 0.70 0.26 -13.19
CA VAL A 78 -0.74 0.41 -13.46
C VAL A 78 -1.08 1.86 -13.87
N ALA A 79 -0.56 2.85 -13.14
CA ALA A 79 -0.93 4.25 -13.34
C ALA A 79 -0.71 4.77 -14.77
N PRO A 80 0.40 4.47 -15.49
CA PRO A 80 0.57 4.94 -16.86
C PRO A 80 -0.47 4.41 -17.83
N ARG A 81 -0.99 3.20 -17.59
CA ARG A 81 -2.02 2.58 -18.42
C ARG A 81 -3.37 3.26 -18.27
N LEU A 82 -3.71 3.65 -17.05
CA LEU A 82 -4.93 4.42 -16.75
C LEU A 82 -4.81 5.87 -17.23
N ALA A 83 -3.62 6.41 -17.14
CA ALA A 83 -3.30 7.79 -17.54
C ALA A 83 -3.33 8.02 -19.05
N ALA A 84 -3.49 6.98 -19.86
CA ALA A 84 -3.70 7.13 -21.30
C ALA A 84 -5.00 7.90 -21.62
N ASP A 85 -6.04 7.73 -20.81
CA ASP A 85 -7.36 8.23 -21.09
C ASP A 85 -7.90 9.20 -20.02
N ARG A 86 -7.35 9.15 -18.81
CA ARG A 86 -7.92 9.85 -17.64
C ARG A 86 -6.85 10.43 -16.71
N ARG A 87 -7.22 11.46 -15.96
CA ARG A 87 -6.40 12.01 -14.90
C ARG A 87 -6.27 10.98 -13.77
N VAL A 88 -5.04 10.61 -13.43
CA VAL A 88 -4.71 9.70 -12.34
C VAL A 88 -4.00 10.49 -11.24
N ILE A 89 -4.50 10.40 -10.03
CA ILE A 89 -3.98 11.06 -8.84
C ILE A 89 -3.40 9.99 -7.94
N MET A 90 -2.17 10.16 -7.51
CA MET A 90 -1.45 9.28 -6.61
C MET A 90 -0.93 10.09 -5.43
N VAL A 91 -1.25 9.67 -4.21
CA VAL A 91 -0.86 10.35 -2.97
C VAL A 91 -0.02 9.40 -2.12
N ASP A 92 1.08 9.88 -1.57
CA ASP A 92 1.78 9.16 -0.50
C ASP A 92 1.02 9.40 0.82
N HIS A 93 0.67 8.35 1.56
CA HIS A 93 0.00 8.45 2.87
C HIS A 93 0.89 9.08 3.92
N ARG A 94 0.28 9.57 5.02
CA ARG A 94 1.05 9.97 6.21
C ARG A 94 2.02 8.86 6.64
N GLY A 95 3.27 9.23 6.96
CA GLY A 95 4.33 8.29 7.35
C GLY A 95 4.90 7.42 6.23
N HIS A 96 4.43 7.59 4.99
CA HIS A 96 4.91 6.82 3.84
C HIS A 96 5.51 7.73 2.77
N GLY A 97 6.42 7.16 1.97
CA GLY A 97 7.04 7.85 0.84
C GLY A 97 7.68 9.17 1.21
N LEU A 98 7.16 10.28 0.69
CA LEU A 98 7.63 11.64 0.91
C LEU A 98 6.58 12.55 1.57
N SER A 99 5.48 12.00 2.07
CA SER A 99 4.44 12.75 2.79
C SER A 99 4.75 12.92 4.27
N ALA A 100 3.91 13.67 4.96
CA ALA A 100 4.02 14.09 6.35
C ALA A 100 4.51 12.98 7.28
N ARG A 101 5.44 13.36 8.15
CA ARG A 101 6.04 12.52 9.18
C ARG A 101 6.03 13.29 10.51
N GLY A 102 6.22 12.59 11.59
CA GLY A 102 6.32 13.20 12.91
C GLY A 102 5.36 12.55 13.90
N ASP A 103 4.82 13.32 14.83
CA ASP A 103 4.00 12.83 15.94
C ASP A 103 2.57 12.42 15.53
N LEU A 104 2.26 12.44 14.23
CA LEU A 104 0.95 12.02 13.72
C LEU A 104 0.72 10.54 13.95
N ARG A 105 -0.25 10.24 14.79
CA ARG A 105 -0.74 8.88 14.96
C ARG A 105 -1.43 8.42 13.68
N PHE A 106 -1.08 7.22 13.18
CA PHE A 106 -1.77 6.63 12.04
C PHE A 106 -3.08 5.98 12.47
N GLU A 107 -4.19 6.53 12.00
CA GLU A 107 -5.51 5.90 12.06
C GLU A 107 -6.13 5.90 10.65
N VAL A 108 -6.87 4.84 10.34
CA VAL A 108 -7.48 4.67 9.00
C VAL A 108 -8.43 5.82 8.66
N ALA A 109 -9.18 6.29 9.66
CA ALA A 109 -10.13 7.37 9.48
C ALA A 109 -9.44 8.72 9.18
N ASP A 110 -8.35 9.00 9.89
CA ASP A 110 -7.59 10.25 9.72
C ASP A 110 -6.93 10.29 8.34
N ASP A 111 -6.36 9.16 7.89
CA ASP A 111 -5.74 9.08 6.57
C ASP A 111 -6.77 9.20 5.43
N ALA A 112 -7.99 8.69 5.64
CA ALA A 112 -9.10 8.92 4.71
C ALA A 112 -9.51 10.40 4.62
N ASP A 113 -9.55 11.10 5.76
CA ASP A 113 -9.85 12.54 5.81
C ASP A 113 -8.70 13.38 5.22
N ASP A 114 -7.44 12.98 5.40
CA ASP A 114 -6.29 13.62 4.74
C ASP A 114 -6.41 13.56 3.22
N LEU A 115 -6.76 12.38 2.67
CA LEU A 115 -6.95 12.22 1.23
C LEU A 115 -8.04 13.15 0.69
N VAL A 116 -9.12 13.35 1.45
CA VAL A 116 -10.15 14.35 1.09
C VAL A 116 -9.59 15.76 1.13
N GLY A 117 -8.83 16.11 2.17
CA GLY A 117 -8.13 17.39 2.26
C GLY A 117 -7.17 17.64 1.09
N VAL A 118 -6.43 16.60 0.67
CA VAL A 118 -5.59 16.68 -0.52
C VAL A 118 -6.42 16.92 -1.78
N LEU A 119 -7.53 16.20 -1.97
CA LEU A 119 -8.43 16.41 -3.11
C LEU A 119 -8.99 17.83 -3.14
N ASP A 120 -9.38 18.36 -2.00
CA ASP A 120 -9.88 19.75 -1.88
C ASP A 120 -8.79 20.77 -2.26
N ALA A 121 -7.57 20.58 -1.76
CA ALA A 121 -6.45 21.46 -2.06
C ALA A 121 -6.02 21.45 -3.54
N ILE A 122 -6.34 20.37 -4.28
CA ILE A 122 -6.10 20.29 -5.72
C ILE A 122 -7.35 20.56 -6.58
N GLY A 123 -8.46 20.97 -5.95
CA GLY A 123 -9.69 21.36 -6.63
C GLY A 123 -10.50 20.20 -7.20
N VAL A 124 -10.43 18.99 -6.59
CA VAL A 124 -11.14 17.79 -7.04
C VAL A 124 -12.28 17.46 -6.10
N SER A 125 -13.52 17.61 -6.56
CA SER A 125 -14.73 17.39 -5.76
C SER A 125 -15.18 15.93 -5.70
N GLN A 126 -14.92 15.13 -6.74
CA GLN A 126 -15.32 13.73 -6.85
C GLN A 126 -14.27 12.91 -7.60
N VAL A 127 -14.07 11.66 -7.18
CA VAL A 127 -13.09 10.73 -7.76
C VAL A 127 -13.66 9.32 -7.90
N ASP A 128 -13.05 8.54 -8.80
CA ASP A 128 -13.08 7.09 -8.73
C ASP A 128 -11.93 6.62 -7.85
N VAL A 129 -12.19 5.80 -6.87
CA VAL A 129 -11.19 5.37 -5.89
C VAL A 129 -10.75 3.94 -6.15
N VAL A 130 -9.46 3.72 -6.22
CA VAL A 130 -8.83 2.39 -6.32
C VAL A 130 -7.91 2.22 -5.12
N GLY A 131 -8.28 1.32 -4.21
CA GLY A 131 -7.48 1.03 -3.02
C GLY A 131 -6.89 -0.37 -3.06
N TYR A 132 -5.57 -0.47 -2.84
CA TYR A 132 -4.85 -1.74 -2.78
C TYR A 132 -4.41 -2.06 -1.35
N SER A 133 -4.71 -3.27 -0.87
CA SER A 133 -4.29 -3.76 0.46
C SER A 133 -4.74 -2.80 1.58
N MET A 134 -3.83 -2.19 2.34
CA MET A 134 -4.15 -1.12 3.29
C MET A 134 -4.94 0.02 2.62
N GLY A 135 -4.55 0.41 1.41
CA GLY A 135 -5.28 1.42 0.64
C GLY A 135 -6.74 1.05 0.39
N GLY A 136 -7.06 -0.26 0.28
CA GLY A 136 -8.45 -0.73 0.19
C GLY A 136 -9.23 -0.56 1.49
N VAL A 137 -8.57 -0.68 2.64
CA VAL A 137 -9.16 -0.37 3.95
C VAL A 137 -9.45 1.13 4.07
N ILE A 138 -8.49 1.96 3.65
CA ILE A 138 -8.64 3.43 3.66
C ILE A 138 -9.72 3.87 2.66
N ALA A 139 -9.78 3.25 1.48
CA ALA A 139 -10.80 3.52 0.47
C ALA A 139 -12.23 3.24 0.98
N GLN A 140 -12.42 2.15 1.73
CA GLN A 140 -13.69 1.86 2.42
C GLN A 140 -14.05 2.97 3.40
N ALA A 141 -13.09 3.41 4.24
CA ALA A 141 -13.31 4.48 5.20
C ALA A 141 -13.60 5.83 4.51
N LEU A 142 -12.89 6.14 3.42
CA LEU A 142 -13.12 7.35 2.62
C LEU A 142 -14.55 7.38 2.07
N ALA A 143 -15.00 6.28 1.45
CA ALA A 143 -16.35 6.18 0.91
C ALA A 143 -17.44 6.29 2.00
N GLN A 144 -17.20 5.69 3.17
CA GLN A 144 -18.14 5.71 4.30
C GLN A 144 -18.25 7.09 4.95
N ARG A 145 -17.12 7.78 5.14
CA ARG A 145 -17.06 9.05 5.86
C ARG A 145 -17.40 10.24 4.98
N ASN A 146 -17.20 10.13 3.68
CA ASN A 146 -17.34 11.20 2.72
C ASN A 146 -18.27 10.80 1.54
N PRO A 147 -19.56 10.56 1.82
CA PRO A 147 -20.50 10.16 0.78
C PRO A 147 -20.59 11.25 -0.29
N GLY A 148 -20.66 10.84 -1.55
CA GLY A 148 -20.67 11.74 -2.70
C GLY A 148 -19.28 12.15 -3.22
N ARG A 149 -18.19 11.91 -2.47
CA ARG A 149 -16.81 12.13 -2.96
C ARG A 149 -16.32 10.98 -3.84
N VAL A 150 -16.85 9.77 -3.64
CA VAL A 150 -16.49 8.56 -4.37
C VAL A 150 -17.59 8.20 -5.35
N ARG A 151 -17.30 8.24 -6.66
CA ARG A 151 -18.24 7.86 -7.71
C ARG A 151 -18.26 6.36 -7.93
N LYS A 152 -17.07 5.73 -7.97
CA LYS A 152 -16.86 4.28 -8.05
C LYS A 152 -15.75 3.85 -7.12
N LEU A 153 -15.88 2.66 -6.56
CA LEU A 153 -14.94 2.11 -5.59
C LEU A 153 -14.36 0.80 -6.10
N VAL A 154 -13.02 0.68 -6.10
CA VAL A 154 -12.32 -0.56 -6.40
C VAL A 154 -11.47 -0.97 -5.22
N LEU A 155 -11.66 -2.21 -4.76
CA LEU A 155 -11.00 -2.80 -3.61
C LEU A 155 -10.13 -3.97 -4.07
N ILE A 156 -8.81 -3.83 -4.02
CA ILE A 156 -7.85 -4.81 -4.54
C ILE A 156 -7.11 -5.47 -3.38
N ALA A 157 -7.14 -6.81 -3.28
CA ALA A 157 -6.37 -7.59 -2.30
C ALA A 157 -6.52 -7.09 -0.86
N THR A 158 -7.75 -6.80 -0.42
CA THR A 158 -8.08 -6.19 0.87
C THR A 158 -9.18 -6.94 1.62
N PHE A 159 -9.63 -6.43 2.75
CA PHE A 159 -10.53 -7.12 3.66
C PHE A 159 -11.47 -6.15 4.40
N ALA A 160 -12.56 -6.67 4.96
CA ALA A 160 -13.44 -5.93 5.88
C ALA A 160 -12.95 -6.01 7.34
N THR A 161 -12.38 -7.12 7.75
CA THR A 161 -11.83 -7.32 9.11
C THR A 161 -10.89 -8.52 9.17
N HIS A 162 -10.09 -8.60 10.22
CA HIS A 162 -9.29 -9.78 10.55
C HIS A 162 -10.00 -10.66 11.58
N SER A 163 -9.78 -11.98 11.52
CA SER A 163 -10.26 -12.88 12.59
C SER A 163 -9.59 -12.56 13.94
N ARG A 164 -10.30 -12.77 15.05
CA ARG A 164 -9.78 -12.48 16.41
C ARG A 164 -8.47 -13.21 16.71
N GLY A 165 -8.36 -14.51 16.39
CA GLY A 165 -7.14 -15.29 16.62
C GLY A 165 -5.94 -14.79 15.81
N TYR A 166 -6.19 -14.39 14.58
CA TYR A 166 -5.16 -13.82 13.71
C TYR A 166 -4.68 -12.44 14.20
N LYS A 167 -5.58 -11.62 14.76
CA LYS A 167 -5.22 -10.32 15.35
C LYS A 167 -4.16 -10.47 16.45
N LEU A 168 -4.35 -11.39 17.38
CA LEU A 168 -3.39 -11.64 18.46
C LEU A 168 -2.04 -12.13 17.93
N LEU A 169 -2.04 -13.08 17.00
CA LEU A 169 -0.81 -13.62 16.43
C LEU A 169 -0.02 -12.56 15.67
N ARG A 170 -0.71 -11.74 14.89
CA ARG A 170 -0.08 -10.61 14.18
C ARG A 170 0.42 -9.53 15.13
N TRP A 171 -0.32 -9.20 16.18
CA TRP A 171 0.14 -8.26 17.19
C TRP A 171 1.47 -8.70 17.80
N ILE A 172 1.57 -9.97 18.20
CA ILE A 172 2.84 -10.56 18.70
C ILE A 172 3.91 -10.45 17.61
N GLY A 173 3.60 -10.79 16.36
CA GLY A 173 4.54 -10.72 15.24
C GLY A 173 5.08 -9.31 15.02
N VAL A 174 4.23 -8.27 15.09
CA VAL A 174 4.66 -6.86 14.95
C VAL A 174 5.57 -6.45 16.11
N VAL A 175 5.25 -6.82 17.35
CA VAL A 175 6.09 -6.50 18.51
C VAL A 175 7.47 -7.17 18.39
N VAL A 176 7.51 -8.43 17.97
CA VAL A 176 8.77 -9.17 17.75
C VAL A 176 9.57 -8.59 16.59
N ALA A 177 8.90 -8.23 15.48
CA ALA A 177 9.55 -7.61 14.32
C ALA A 177 10.17 -6.26 14.68
N ARG A 178 9.45 -5.41 15.43
CA ARG A 178 9.99 -4.12 15.92
C ARG A 178 11.18 -4.29 16.85
N ALA A 179 11.12 -5.26 17.76
CA ALA A 179 12.25 -5.55 18.63
C ALA A 179 13.45 -6.03 17.82
N GLY A 180 13.23 -6.91 16.84
CA GLY A 180 14.26 -7.37 15.92
C GLY A 180 14.87 -6.23 15.10
N GLU A 181 14.05 -5.34 14.57
CA GLU A 181 14.51 -4.19 13.79
C GLU A 181 15.35 -3.22 14.63
N ARG A 182 14.90 -2.89 15.84
CA ARG A 182 15.69 -2.07 16.79
C ARG A 182 17.04 -2.71 17.14
N LEU A 183 17.08 -4.04 17.22
CA LEU A 183 18.29 -4.78 17.56
C LEU A 183 19.23 -4.97 16.37
N THR A 184 18.71 -5.08 15.15
CA THR A 184 19.50 -5.48 13.97
C THR A 184 19.65 -4.36 12.94
N GLY A 185 18.84 -3.29 13.03
CA GLY A 185 18.72 -2.28 11.99
C GLY A 185 18.17 -2.81 10.67
N TYR A 186 17.62 -4.04 10.65
CA TYR A 186 17.06 -4.71 9.47
C TYR A 186 15.56 -4.87 9.67
N GLY A 187 14.78 -4.20 8.86
CA GLY A 187 13.34 -4.09 9.09
C GLY A 187 12.46 -4.55 7.94
N SER A 188 11.20 -4.28 8.12
CA SER A 188 10.15 -4.59 7.15
C SER A 188 10.42 -4.05 5.73
N PRO A 189 11.05 -2.86 5.53
CA PRO A 189 11.34 -2.36 4.18
C PRO A 189 12.28 -3.26 3.39
N GLU A 190 13.35 -3.76 4.01
CA GLU A 190 14.32 -4.65 3.36
C GLU A 190 13.69 -6.00 3.01
N VAL A 191 12.91 -6.56 3.94
CA VAL A 191 12.19 -7.83 3.73
C VAL A 191 11.19 -7.69 2.59
N ARG A 192 10.42 -6.59 2.57
CA ARG A 192 9.43 -6.34 1.54
C ARG A 192 10.07 -6.18 0.15
N SER A 193 11.08 -5.33 0.01
CA SER A 193 11.72 -5.13 -1.29
C SER A 193 12.42 -6.40 -1.78
N GLY A 194 13.08 -7.14 -0.90
CA GLY A 194 13.68 -8.44 -1.22
C GLY A 194 12.63 -9.46 -1.69
N TYR A 195 11.49 -9.52 -1.03
CA TYR A 195 10.36 -10.37 -1.44
C TYR A 195 9.86 -10.00 -2.84
N LEU A 196 9.57 -8.73 -3.11
CA LEU A 196 9.07 -8.27 -4.41
C LEU A 196 10.05 -8.56 -5.54
N ILE A 197 11.35 -8.37 -5.29
CA ILE A 197 12.41 -8.71 -6.26
C ILE A 197 12.45 -10.22 -6.51
N ALA A 198 12.43 -11.02 -5.44
CA ALA A 198 12.46 -12.49 -5.55
C ALA A 198 11.22 -13.07 -6.26
N ARG A 199 10.08 -12.41 -6.14
CA ARG A 199 8.84 -12.78 -6.84
C ARG A 199 8.78 -12.32 -8.29
N GLY A 200 9.82 -11.61 -8.77
CA GLY A 200 9.81 -11.03 -10.12
C GLY A 200 8.78 -9.91 -10.31
N ALA A 201 8.23 -9.38 -9.23
CA ALA A 201 7.30 -8.27 -9.25
C ALA A 201 7.96 -6.97 -9.73
N VAL A 202 9.27 -6.88 -9.59
CA VAL A 202 10.09 -5.74 -9.97
C VAL A 202 11.11 -6.18 -11.00
N ARG A 203 11.17 -5.48 -12.13
CA ARG A 203 12.18 -5.73 -13.16
C ARG A 203 13.59 -5.49 -12.57
N PRO A 204 14.59 -6.28 -12.99
CA PRO A 204 15.97 -6.13 -12.48
C PRO A 204 16.52 -4.70 -12.54
N GLU A 205 16.24 -3.98 -13.64
CA GLU A 205 16.66 -2.59 -13.84
C GLU A 205 16.00 -1.58 -12.88
N HIS A 206 14.89 -1.95 -12.25
CA HIS A 206 14.16 -1.11 -11.27
C HIS A 206 14.44 -1.49 -9.81
N SER A 207 15.15 -2.60 -9.56
CA SER A 207 15.29 -3.17 -8.22
C SER A 207 15.95 -2.22 -7.21
N ARG A 208 17.00 -1.50 -7.61
CA ARG A 208 17.69 -0.52 -6.77
C ARG A 208 16.79 0.66 -6.42
N TRP A 209 16.02 1.13 -7.38
CA TRP A 209 15.05 2.20 -7.15
C TRP A 209 13.97 1.74 -6.18
N MET A 210 13.34 0.59 -6.40
CA MET A 210 12.33 0.01 -5.52
C MET A 210 12.85 -0.12 -4.08
N TRP A 211 14.07 -0.64 -3.92
CA TRP A 211 14.69 -0.80 -2.61
C TRP A 211 14.88 0.56 -1.90
N ARG A 212 15.36 1.59 -2.61
CA ARG A 212 15.55 2.93 -2.05
C ARG A 212 14.23 3.59 -1.65
N GLU A 213 13.21 3.48 -2.49
CA GLU A 213 11.89 4.04 -2.19
C GLU A 213 11.25 3.34 -0.98
N THR A 214 11.38 2.01 -0.88
CA THR A 214 10.86 1.26 0.26
C THR A 214 11.55 1.68 1.58
N LEU A 215 12.85 2.01 1.55
CA LEU A 215 13.59 2.52 2.71
C LEU A 215 13.15 3.92 3.17
N ARG A 216 12.40 4.66 2.37
CA ARG A 216 11.89 5.98 2.76
C ARG A 216 10.72 5.90 3.74
N ASN A 217 10.08 4.76 3.86
CA ASN A 217 8.95 4.62 4.77
C ASN A 217 9.42 4.69 6.23
N ASP A 218 8.67 5.40 7.04
CA ASP A 218 8.91 5.47 8.46
C ASP A 218 8.44 4.19 9.15
N VAL A 219 9.33 3.58 9.93
CA VAL A 219 9.07 2.30 10.60
C VAL A 219 8.02 2.44 11.70
N GLU A 220 8.03 3.56 12.42
CA GLU A 220 7.06 3.81 13.48
C GLU A 220 5.66 3.95 12.90
N SER A 221 5.51 4.78 11.86
CA SER A 221 4.25 4.96 11.13
C SER A 221 3.75 3.66 10.51
N GLY A 222 4.63 2.85 9.92
CA GLY A 222 4.29 1.53 9.40
C GLY A 222 3.77 0.56 10.47
N SER A 223 4.34 0.63 11.68
CA SER A 223 3.87 -0.15 12.82
C SER A 223 2.51 0.32 13.32
N GLN A 224 2.31 1.62 13.42
CA GLN A 224 1.02 2.22 13.81
C GLN A 224 -0.06 1.89 12.79
N ALA A 225 0.24 1.98 11.49
CA ALA A 225 -0.65 1.57 10.42
C ALA A 225 -1.03 0.08 10.53
N THR A 226 -0.06 -0.80 10.82
CA THR A 226 -0.35 -2.22 11.07
C THR A 226 -1.32 -2.41 12.24
N PHE A 227 -1.13 -1.70 13.35
CA PHE A 227 -2.06 -1.77 14.49
C PHE A 227 -3.44 -1.19 14.16
N ALA A 228 -3.53 -0.13 13.37
CA ALA A 228 -4.79 0.41 12.89
C ALA A 228 -5.54 -0.60 12.02
N LEU A 229 -4.85 -1.28 11.10
CA LEU A 229 -5.40 -2.37 10.30
C LEU A 229 -5.91 -3.54 11.16
N LEU A 230 -5.21 -3.92 12.23
CA LEU A 230 -5.66 -4.98 13.13
C LEU A 230 -6.94 -4.62 13.91
N ARG A 231 -7.19 -3.32 14.15
CA ARG A 231 -8.40 -2.81 14.80
C ARG A 231 -9.57 -2.62 13.83
N PHE A 232 -9.26 -2.44 12.54
CA PHE A 232 -10.26 -2.14 11.53
C PHE A 232 -11.35 -3.22 11.42
N ASP A 233 -12.59 -2.75 11.31
CA ASP A 233 -13.76 -3.61 11.10
C ASP A 233 -14.86 -2.81 10.39
N SER A 234 -15.13 -3.15 9.14
CA SER A 234 -16.15 -2.50 8.31
C SER A 234 -17.42 -3.33 8.13
N ARG A 235 -17.52 -4.52 8.74
CA ARG A 235 -18.62 -5.47 8.50
C ARG A 235 -20.01 -4.90 8.75
N ASP A 236 -20.14 -4.01 9.73
CA ASP A 236 -21.46 -3.45 10.12
C ASP A 236 -21.94 -2.36 9.15
N TRP A 237 -21.06 -1.85 8.28
CA TRP A 237 -21.37 -0.71 7.43
C TRP A 237 -20.93 -0.82 5.96
N VAL A 238 -19.98 -1.68 5.60
CA VAL A 238 -19.46 -1.78 4.24
C VAL A 238 -20.55 -2.14 3.23
N GLY A 239 -21.51 -2.96 3.62
CA GLY A 239 -22.67 -3.31 2.80
C GLY A 239 -23.73 -2.21 2.68
N LYS A 240 -23.56 -1.09 3.38
CA LYS A 240 -24.44 0.09 3.31
C LYS A 240 -23.86 1.22 2.47
N LEU A 241 -22.69 1.02 1.89
CA LEU A 241 -22.09 1.98 0.98
C LEU A 241 -22.94 2.09 -0.29
N ASP A 242 -23.37 3.31 -0.59
CA ASP A 242 -24.11 3.61 -1.82
C ASP A 242 -23.12 4.05 -2.91
N VAL A 243 -22.32 3.09 -3.38
CA VAL A 243 -21.30 3.31 -4.40
C VAL A 243 -21.07 2.04 -5.23
N ASP A 244 -21.05 2.17 -6.54
CA ASP A 244 -20.70 1.07 -7.43
C ASP A 244 -19.32 0.51 -7.06
N THR A 245 -19.27 -0.76 -6.65
CA THR A 245 -18.05 -1.36 -6.12
C THR A 245 -17.57 -2.56 -6.92
N MET A 246 -16.26 -2.61 -7.19
CA MET A 246 -15.56 -3.78 -7.69
C MET A 246 -14.57 -4.31 -6.67
N VAL A 247 -14.55 -5.62 -6.47
CA VAL A 247 -13.56 -6.30 -5.61
C VAL A 247 -12.67 -7.18 -6.49
N VAL A 248 -11.35 -6.90 -6.49
CA VAL A 248 -10.36 -7.65 -7.26
C VAL A 248 -9.61 -8.59 -6.32
N ILE A 249 -9.73 -9.88 -6.57
CA ILE A 249 -9.25 -10.96 -5.68
C ILE A 249 -8.13 -11.75 -6.37
N PRO A 250 -6.86 -11.65 -5.93
CA PRO A 250 -5.82 -12.58 -6.32
C PRO A 250 -6.05 -13.94 -5.68
N THR A 251 -6.14 -15.02 -6.47
CA THR A 251 -6.57 -16.34 -5.99
C THR A 251 -5.53 -17.07 -5.15
N SER A 252 -4.27 -16.60 -5.14
CA SER A 252 -3.15 -17.20 -4.39
C SER A 252 -2.54 -16.24 -3.37
N ASP A 253 -3.34 -15.31 -2.82
CA ASP A 253 -2.90 -14.34 -1.81
C ASP A 253 -2.73 -15.02 -0.44
N PHE A 254 -1.50 -15.00 0.09
CA PHE A 254 -1.19 -15.53 1.42
C PHE A 254 -1.03 -14.42 2.48
N LEU A 255 -0.88 -13.14 2.07
CA LEU A 255 -0.77 -12.01 3.01
C LEU A 255 -2.14 -11.55 3.51
N VAL A 256 -3.09 -11.43 2.59
CA VAL A 256 -4.50 -11.23 2.89
C VAL A 256 -5.26 -12.45 2.40
N PRO A 257 -5.58 -13.41 3.28
CA PRO A 257 -6.23 -14.65 2.86
C PRO A 257 -7.44 -14.40 1.96
N THR A 258 -7.52 -15.10 0.83
CA THR A 258 -8.58 -14.95 -0.17
C THR A 258 -9.98 -15.08 0.44
N LYS A 259 -10.12 -15.93 1.47
CA LYS A 259 -11.37 -16.06 2.25
C LYS A 259 -11.90 -14.71 2.73
N TRP A 260 -11.04 -13.84 3.26
CA TRP A 260 -11.47 -12.54 3.78
C TRP A 260 -11.85 -11.56 2.66
N GLN A 261 -11.23 -11.71 1.51
CA GLN A 261 -11.55 -10.92 0.33
C GLN A 261 -12.92 -11.33 -0.25
N TYR A 262 -13.23 -12.64 -0.27
CA TYR A 262 -14.57 -13.12 -0.64
C TYR A 262 -15.62 -12.73 0.40
N GLU A 263 -15.30 -12.76 1.68
CA GLU A 263 -16.20 -12.27 2.76
C GLU A 263 -16.52 -10.79 2.58
N LEU A 264 -15.52 -9.96 2.23
CA LEU A 264 -15.72 -8.55 1.89
C LEU A 264 -16.63 -8.40 0.66
N ALA A 265 -16.34 -9.10 -0.42
CA ALA A 265 -17.14 -9.04 -1.64
C ALA A 265 -18.59 -9.46 -1.40
N ALA A 266 -18.82 -10.51 -0.62
CA ALA A 266 -20.15 -10.98 -0.26
C ALA A 266 -20.92 -10.00 0.67
N ALA A 267 -20.20 -9.17 1.41
CA ALA A 267 -20.81 -8.15 2.28
C ALA A 267 -21.29 -6.91 1.52
N ILE A 268 -20.83 -6.68 0.30
CA ILE A 268 -21.17 -5.50 -0.52
C ILE A 268 -22.22 -5.92 -1.57
N PRO A 269 -23.48 -5.46 -1.48
CA PRO A 269 -24.52 -5.78 -2.45
C PRO A 269 -24.10 -5.38 -3.87
N ALA A 270 -24.34 -6.28 -4.83
CA ALA A 270 -24.05 -6.06 -6.26
C ALA A 270 -22.57 -5.75 -6.59
N ALA A 271 -21.61 -6.05 -5.69
CA ALA A 271 -20.21 -5.88 -6.00
C ALA A 271 -19.80 -6.71 -7.22
N LYS A 272 -19.14 -6.08 -8.20
CA LYS A 272 -18.46 -6.81 -9.28
C LYS A 272 -17.24 -7.51 -8.73
N VAL A 273 -17.22 -8.84 -8.76
CA VAL A 273 -16.06 -9.63 -8.34
C VAL A 273 -15.20 -9.97 -9.56
N VAL A 274 -13.90 -9.68 -9.46
CA VAL A 274 -12.91 -10.02 -10.47
C VAL A 274 -11.82 -10.88 -9.82
N GLU A 275 -11.70 -12.12 -10.28
CA GLU A 275 -10.63 -13.02 -9.85
C GLU A 275 -9.43 -12.90 -10.78
N VAL A 276 -8.25 -12.76 -10.20
CA VAL A 276 -6.98 -12.85 -10.94
C VAL A 276 -6.33 -14.18 -10.56
N GLN A 277 -6.44 -15.14 -11.49
CA GLN A 277 -5.98 -16.51 -11.28
C GLN A 277 -4.46 -16.54 -11.09
N ASP A 278 -3.99 -17.43 -10.20
CA ASP A 278 -2.58 -17.66 -9.86
C ASP A 278 -1.81 -16.41 -9.36
N ALA A 279 -2.50 -15.29 -9.19
CA ALA A 279 -1.93 -14.07 -8.64
C ALA A 279 -1.81 -14.14 -7.11
N GLY A 280 -0.69 -13.68 -6.58
CA GLY A 280 -0.49 -13.43 -5.16
C GLY A 280 -0.84 -11.99 -4.78
N HIS A 281 -0.49 -11.61 -3.54
CA HIS A 281 -0.71 -10.24 -3.05
C HIS A 281 -0.09 -9.18 -3.97
N GLU A 282 1.02 -9.51 -4.62
CA GLU A 282 1.80 -8.67 -5.53
C GLU A 282 1.17 -8.45 -6.92
N LEU A 283 -0.13 -8.70 -7.09
CA LEU A 283 -0.82 -8.65 -8.40
C LEU A 283 -0.69 -7.29 -9.12
N VAL A 284 -0.61 -6.18 -8.40
CA VAL A 284 -0.48 -4.83 -9.00
C VAL A 284 0.84 -4.63 -9.73
N TRP A 285 1.82 -5.53 -9.52
CA TRP A 285 3.09 -5.60 -10.26
C TRP A 285 3.12 -6.76 -11.25
N THR A 286 2.80 -7.97 -10.80
CA THR A 286 2.92 -9.19 -11.59
C THR A 286 1.84 -9.33 -12.66
N HIS A 287 0.67 -8.75 -12.42
CA HIS A 287 -0.49 -8.78 -13.31
C HIS A 287 -1.01 -7.37 -13.64
N ALA A 288 -0.08 -6.40 -13.74
CA ALA A 288 -0.41 -4.98 -13.90
C ALA A 288 -1.28 -4.69 -15.14
N ASP A 289 -1.04 -5.41 -16.26
CA ASP A 289 -1.85 -5.28 -17.49
C ASP A 289 -3.29 -5.70 -17.21
N ARG A 290 -3.48 -6.88 -16.63
CA ARG A 290 -4.82 -7.41 -16.30
C ARG A 290 -5.55 -6.50 -15.32
N VAL A 291 -4.86 -6.02 -14.27
CA VAL A 291 -5.45 -5.08 -13.31
C VAL A 291 -5.88 -3.79 -13.99
N ALA A 292 -5.02 -3.20 -14.83
CA ALA A 292 -5.35 -1.97 -15.54
C ALA A 292 -6.54 -2.15 -16.50
N ASP A 293 -6.63 -3.27 -17.21
CA ASP A 293 -7.73 -3.54 -18.13
C ASP A 293 -9.07 -3.67 -17.39
N GLU A 294 -9.11 -4.36 -16.25
CA GLU A 294 -10.32 -4.46 -15.42
C GLU A 294 -10.72 -3.10 -14.83
N LEU A 295 -9.74 -2.30 -14.40
CA LEU A 295 -9.98 -0.95 -13.93
C LEU A 295 -10.58 -0.07 -15.03
N ARG A 296 -9.99 -0.07 -16.23
CA ARG A 296 -10.51 0.72 -17.37
C ARG A 296 -11.92 0.29 -17.80
N ALA A 297 -12.23 -1.01 -17.72
CA ALA A 297 -13.54 -1.53 -18.07
C ALA A 297 -14.62 -1.19 -17.02
N PHE A 298 -14.23 -0.94 -15.77
CA PHE A 298 -15.16 -0.64 -14.69
C PHE A 298 -15.32 0.86 -14.47
N LEU A 299 -14.22 1.61 -14.44
CA LEU A 299 -14.20 3.04 -14.14
C LEU A 299 -14.65 3.89 -15.33
#